data_0150cabbc1a02024d69e6fdd279277fc
#
_entry.id   0150cabbc1a02024d69e6fdd279277fc
#
_cell.length_a   1.000
_cell.length_b   1.000
_cell.length_c   1.000
_cell.angle_alpha   90.00
_cell.angle_beta   90.00
_cell.angle_gamma   90.00
#
_symmetry.space_group_name_H-M   'P 1'
#
loop_
_entity.id
_entity.type
_entity.pdbx_description
1 polymer ?
#
loop_
_entity_poly.entity_id
_entity_poly.type
_entity_poly.pdbx_seq_one_letter_code
_entity_poly.pdbx_strand_id
1 'polypeptide(L)'
;MLEVHVLASGSDGNCTVIESDGEAIMIDAGISCKKILKQMEQEGVDKECIKAILLTHEHSDHVSGAGATARKLGVPIMCNQPTFNELSLGNVDFVPFDPSRSFDVGQFHVTPLPTMHNAVQPNAFFTEVDDKKVLLATDTGTFTFPIMEALKQADIAVVEANYDNMMLIDGPYPPALKKLIGSDRGHMCNVDTAMAIRRTMTDARRQLFLAHLSRTNNEPDIARETVAEITGIKRMTIDCLEFLGDSRTLRA
;
A
#
# COMPACT_ATOMS: atom_id res chain seq x y z
N MET A 1 -1.25 -19.08 8.63
CA MET A 1 -1.70 -17.81 9.29
C MET A 1 -1.27 -16.66 8.39
N LEU A 2 -2.20 -15.74 8.05
CA LEU A 2 -1.90 -14.58 7.22
C LEU A 2 -1.34 -13.43 8.06
N GLU A 3 -0.19 -12.91 7.66
CA GLU A 3 0.44 -11.71 8.23
C GLU A 3 0.70 -10.66 7.13
N VAL A 4 0.46 -9.40 7.46
CA VAL A 4 0.76 -8.26 6.59
C VAL A 4 1.70 -7.32 7.35
N HIS A 5 2.92 -7.22 6.87
CA HIS A 5 3.99 -6.43 7.46
C HIS A 5 4.16 -5.14 6.66
N VAL A 6 3.70 -4.02 7.19
CA VAL A 6 3.95 -2.70 6.60
C VAL A 6 5.33 -2.24 7.07
N LEU A 7 6.33 -2.38 6.21
CA LEU A 7 7.73 -2.08 6.52
C LEU A 7 8.07 -0.60 6.34
N ALA A 8 7.35 0.08 5.47
CA ALA A 8 7.44 1.53 5.27
C ALA A 8 6.16 2.03 4.61
N SER A 9 5.76 3.26 4.93
CA SER A 9 4.57 3.89 4.35
C SER A 9 4.70 5.41 4.34
N GLY A 10 4.40 6.04 3.20
CA GLY A 10 4.43 7.50 3.00
C GLY A 10 5.32 7.93 1.85
N SER A 11 5.36 9.24 1.59
CA SER A 11 6.09 9.83 0.45
C SER A 11 7.62 9.63 0.47
N ASP A 12 8.19 9.09 1.54
CA ASP A 12 9.62 8.76 1.64
C ASP A 12 9.91 7.29 1.32
N GLY A 13 8.87 6.49 1.11
CA GLY A 13 8.98 5.12 0.66
C GLY A 13 7.92 4.21 1.21
N ASN A 14 7.45 3.32 0.36
CA ASN A 14 6.42 2.33 0.63
C ASN A 14 6.99 0.92 0.43
N CYS A 15 6.67 0.02 1.33
CA CYS A 15 7.06 -1.39 1.25
C CYS A 15 6.17 -2.20 2.18
N THR A 16 5.45 -3.16 1.64
CA THR A 16 4.59 -4.08 2.41
C THR A 16 4.90 -5.51 2.02
N VAL A 17 4.95 -6.42 3.00
CA VAL A 17 5.09 -7.86 2.78
C VAL A 17 3.81 -8.55 3.22
N ILE A 18 3.27 -9.42 2.39
CA ILE A 18 2.15 -10.31 2.72
C ILE A 18 2.72 -11.72 2.83
N GLU A 19 2.62 -12.31 4.01
CA GLU A 19 3.17 -13.62 4.33
C GLU A 19 2.06 -14.58 4.77
N SER A 20 2.10 -15.81 4.29
CA SER A 20 1.29 -16.92 4.75
C SER A 20 2.06 -18.23 4.61
N ASP A 21 2.04 -19.07 5.64
CA ASP A 21 2.53 -20.44 5.65
C ASP A 21 3.90 -20.66 4.95
N GLY A 22 4.86 -19.75 5.25
CA GLY A 22 6.25 -19.86 4.77
C GLY A 22 6.48 -19.37 3.35
N GLU A 23 5.51 -18.73 2.73
CA GLU A 23 5.66 -17.98 1.47
C GLU A 23 5.25 -16.53 1.65
N ALA A 24 5.88 -15.62 0.90
CA ALA A 24 5.55 -14.20 0.97
C ALA A 24 5.70 -13.50 -0.38
N ILE A 25 4.93 -12.45 -0.58
CA ILE A 25 5.10 -11.49 -1.66
C ILE A 25 5.39 -10.10 -1.08
N MET A 26 6.25 -9.35 -1.75
CA MET A 26 6.54 -7.96 -1.40
C MET A 26 5.79 -7.04 -2.35
N ILE A 27 5.08 -6.04 -1.84
CA ILE A 27 4.43 -5.01 -2.64
C ILE A 27 5.17 -3.70 -2.41
N ASP A 28 5.72 -3.17 -3.48
CA ASP A 28 6.63 -2.02 -3.54
C ASP A 28 7.93 -2.21 -2.74
N ALA A 29 8.94 -1.45 -3.11
CA ALA A 29 10.24 -1.41 -2.47
C ALA A 29 10.83 0.02 -2.56
N GLY A 30 10.10 0.97 -1.99
CA GLY A 30 10.38 2.40 -2.09
C GLY A 30 11.48 2.91 -1.18
N ILE A 31 11.96 2.09 -0.26
CA ILE A 31 13.11 2.39 0.60
C ILE A 31 14.32 1.55 0.22
N SER A 32 15.51 1.93 0.68
CA SER A 32 16.73 1.20 0.31
C SER A 32 16.69 -0.28 0.74
N CYS A 33 17.26 -1.16 -0.06
CA CYS A 33 17.36 -2.61 0.23
C CYS A 33 17.87 -2.89 1.65
N LYS A 34 18.87 -2.13 2.13
CA LYS A 34 19.39 -2.26 3.50
C LYS A 34 18.32 -1.99 4.56
N LYS A 35 17.46 -0.98 4.34
CA LYS A 35 16.36 -0.67 5.26
C LYS A 35 15.27 -1.75 5.19
N ILE A 36 14.92 -2.22 3.99
CA ILE A 36 13.95 -3.32 3.80
C ILE A 36 14.39 -4.55 4.58
N LEU A 37 15.62 -5.03 4.38
CA LEU A 37 16.12 -6.22 5.07
C LEU A 37 16.16 -6.05 6.59
N LYS A 38 16.50 -4.83 7.07
CA LYS A 38 16.47 -4.54 8.51
C LYS A 38 15.05 -4.60 9.08
N GLN A 39 14.06 -4.03 8.37
CA GLN A 39 12.67 -4.06 8.82
C GLN A 39 12.10 -5.48 8.76
N MET A 40 12.41 -6.27 7.72
CA MET A 40 12.05 -7.68 7.64
C MET A 40 12.58 -8.46 8.85
N GLU A 41 13.85 -8.28 9.21
CA GLU A 41 14.45 -8.90 10.39
C GLU A 41 13.74 -8.49 11.69
N GLN A 42 13.37 -7.22 11.84
CA GLN A 42 12.66 -6.70 13.02
C GLN A 42 11.26 -7.28 13.17
N GLU A 43 10.54 -7.47 12.04
CA GLU A 43 9.20 -8.07 12.01
C GLU A 43 9.22 -9.61 11.97
N GLY A 44 10.41 -10.23 11.90
CA GLY A 44 10.56 -11.69 11.88
C GLY A 44 10.29 -12.33 10.52
N VAL A 45 10.26 -11.54 9.44
CA VAL A 45 10.03 -12.03 8.07
C VAL A 45 11.30 -12.69 7.54
N ASP A 46 11.21 -13.96 7.17
CA ASP A 46 12.32 -14.66 6.52
C ASP A 46 12.42 -14.21 5.04
N LYS A 47 13.56 -13.65 4.68
CA LYS A 47 13.82 -13.17 3.31
C LYS A 47 13.76 -14.29 2.25
N GLU A 48 14.00 -15.54 2.64
CA GLU A 48 13.94 -16.70 1.73
C GLU A 48 12.50 -17.08 1.36
N CYS A 49 11.51 -16.59 2.12
CA CYS A 49 10.09 -16.81 1.83
C CYS A 49 9.57 -15.93 0.68
N ILE A 50 10.25 -14.81 0.36
CA ILE A 50 9.81 -13.87 -0.68
C ILE A 50 9.87 -14.53 -2.06
N LYS A 51 8.73 -14.54 -2.78
CA LYS A 51 8.60 -15.13 -4.14
C LYS A 51 8.75 -14.11 -5.25
N ALA A 52 8.30 -12.89 -5.04
CA ALA A 52 8.37 -11.80 -6.01
C ALA A 52 8.24 -10.42 -5.34
N ILE A 53 8.66 -9.37 -6.05
CA ILE A 53 8.35 -7.99 -5.72
C ILE A 53 7.37 -7.47 -6.75
N LEU A 54 6.16 -7.14 -6.31
CA LEU A 54 5.10 -6.55 -7.13
C LEU A 54 5.20 -5.02 -7.02
N LEU A 55 5.16 -4.32 -8.14
CA LEU A 55 5.18 -2.86 -8.14
C LEU A 55 3.82 -2.29 -8.55
N THR A 56 3.33 -1.35 -7.75
CA THR A 56 2.05 -0.66 -7.98
C THR A 56 2.16 0.32 -9.14
N HIS A 57 3.23 1.11 -9.18
CA HIS A 57 3.53 2.12 -10.20
C HIS A 57 5.00 2.58 -10.12
N GLU A 58 5.41 3.50 -11.01
CA GLU A 58 6.81 3.87 -11.24
C GLU A 58 7.39 4.95 -10.32
N HIS A 59 6.62 5.57 -9.43
CA HIS A 59 7.12 6.66 -8.57
C HIS A 59 8.25 6.20 -7.64
N SER A 60 9.18 7.09 -7.38
CA SER A 60 10.44 6.77 -6.68
C SER A 60 10.23 6.22 -5.27
N ASP A 61 9.22 6.68 -4.56
CA ASP A 61 8.84 6.20 -3.23
C ASP A 61 8.19 4.80 -3.23
N HIS A 62 8.02 4.19 -4.41
CA HIS A 62 7.59 2.80 -4.59
C HIS A 62 8.69 1.90 -5.17
N VAL A 63 9.68 2.47 -5.87
CA VAL A 63 10.61 1.65 -6.67
C VAL A 63 12.09 1.88 -6.38
N SER A 64 12.48 2.90 -5.58
CA SER A 64 13.88 3.29 -5.44
C SER A 64 14.80 2.19 -4.91
N GLY A 65 14.31 1.26 -4.12
CA GLY A 65 15.04 0.08 -3.65
C GLY A 65 14.79 -1.20 -4.44
N ALA A 66 13.80 -1.20 -5.36
CA ALA A 66 13.28 -2.43 -5.97
C ALA A 66 14.36 -3.26 -6.69
N GLY A 67 15.15 -2.64 -7.58
CA GLY A 67 16.18 -3.36 -8.32
C GLY A 67 17.27 -3.96 -7.42
N ALA A 68 17.71 -3.22 -6.40
CA ALA A 68 18.70 -3.72 -5.44
C ALA A 68 18.14 -4.84 -4.57
N THR A 69 16.88 -4.72 -4.15
CA THR A 69 16.20 -5.72 -3.35
C THR A 69 15.94 -7.00 -4.15
N ALA A 70 15.45 -6.90 -5.38
CA ALA A 70 15.24 -8.04 -6.27
C ALA A 70 16.52 -8.86 -6.47
N ARG A 71 17.62 -8.19 -6.80
CA ARG A 71 18.93 -8.85 -6.94
C ARG A 71 19.43 -9.48 -5.63
N LYS A 72 19.20 -8.83 -4.51
CA LYS A 72 19.64 -9.33 -3.18
C LYS A 72 18.86 -10.55 -2.74
N LEU A 73 17.56 -10.59 -3.03
CA LEU A 73 16.66 -11.70 -2.68
C LEU A 73 16.66 -12.79 -3.77
N GLY A 74 17.14 -12.51 -4.98
CA GLY A 74 17.10 -13.43 -6.11
C GLY A 74 15.70 -13.69 -6.64
N VAL A 75 14.80 -12.67 -6.58
CA VAL A 75 13.40 -12.80 -6.95
C VAL A 75 13.03 -11.85 -8.11
N PRO A 76 12.02 -12.21 -8.94
CA PRO A 76 11.60 -11.35 -10.03
C PRO A 76 10.89 -10.09 -9.56
N ILE A 77 10.96 -9.04 -10.41
CA ILE A 77 10.05 -7.88 -10.36
C ILE A 77 8.82 -8.21 -11.20
N MET A 78 7.65 -7.96 -10.64
CA MET A 78 6.38 -8.10 -11.36
C MET A 78 5.66 -6.75 -11.38
N CYS A 79 5.39 -6.24 -12.58
CA CYS A 79 4.53 -5.07 -12.82
C CYS A 79 3.95 -5.13 -14.22
N ASN A 80 3.03 -4.24 -14.55
CA ASN A 80 2.58 -4.13 -15.93
C ASN A 80 3.68 -3.53 -16.81
N GLN A 81 3.63 -3.82 -18.12
CA GLN A 81 4.66 -3.42 -19.06
C GLN A 81 4.85 -1.89 -19.17
N PRO A 82 3.79 -1.05 -19.20
CA PRO A 82 3.94 0.40 -19.19
C PRO A 82 4.71 0.93 -17.96
N THR A 83 4.41 0.45 -16.77
CA THR A 83 5.16 0.79 -15.54
C THR A 83 6.64 0.40 -15.68
N PHE A 84 6.93 -0.83 -16.15
CA PHE A 84 8.31 -1.30 -16.29
C PHE A 84 9.15 -0.45 -17.25
N ASN A 85 8.52 0.06 -18.32
CA ASN A 85 9.22 0.89 -19.32
C ASN A 85 9.72 2.23 -18.76
N GLU A 86 9.11 2.72 -17.68
CA GLU A 86 9.54 3.96 -16.99
C GLU A 86 10.65 3.70 -15.95
N LEU A 87 11.01 2.43 -15.69
CA LEU A 87 11.92 2.06 -14.62
C LEU A 87 13.36 1.84 -15.10
N SER A 88 14.31 2.18 -14.23
CA SER A 88 15.75 1.92 -14.41
C SER A 88 16.27 1.07 -13.26
N LEU A 89 15.90 -0.21 -13.20
CA LEU A 89 16.19 -1.11 -12.08
C LEU A 89 17.53 -1.86 -12.19
N GLY A 90 18.25 -1.71 -13.31
CA GLY A 90 19.42 -2.51 -13.64
C GLY A 90 19.06 -3.92 -14.10
N ASN A 91 19.99 -4.87 -13.98
CA ASN A 91 19.74 -6.25 -14.37
C ASN A 91 18.86 -6.94 -13.31
N VAL A 92 17.60 -7.18 -13.63
CA VAL A 92 16.60 -7.88 -12.81
C VAL A 92 15.79 -8.83 -13.68
N ASP A 93 15.33 -9.92 -13.09
CA ASP A 93 14.33 -10.76 -13.72
C ASP A 93 12.98 -10.03 -13.69
N PHE A 94 12.35 -9.91 -14.86
CA PHE A 94 11.06 -9.20 -15.00
C PHE A 94 10.00 -10.15 -15.52
N VAL A 95 8.87 -10.16 -14.84
CA VAL A 95 7.67 -10.93 -15.21
C VAL A 95 6.49 -9.95 -15.34
N PRO A 96 6.02 -9.66 -16.56
CA PRO A 96 4.88 -8.76 -16.75
C PRO A 96 3.58 -9.44 -16.31
N PHE A 97 2.67 -8.65 -15.70
CA PHE A 97 1.28 -9.05 -15.55
C PHE A 97 0.35 -8.17 -16.40
N ASP A 98 -0.79 -8.74 -16.77
CA ASP A 98 -1.89 -8.00 -17.40
C ASP A 98 -2.78 -7.38 -16.30
N PRO A 99 -2.89 -6.04 -16.20
CA PRO A 99 -3.68 -5.39 -15.14
C PRO A 99 -5.20 -5.65 -15.25
N SER A 100 -5.67 -6.28 -16.32
CA SER A 100 -7.07 -6.68 -16.49
C SER A 100 -7.37 -8.11 -15.99
N ARG A 101 -6.36 -8.83 -15.51
CA ARG A 101 -6.47 -10.24 -15.10
C ARG A 101 -5.77 -10.50 -13.78
N SER A 102 -6.37 -11.38 -12.99
CA SER A 102 -5.69 -11.94 -11.82
C SER A 102 -4.57 -12.90 -12.25
N PHE A 103 -3.58 -13.07 -11.39
CA PHE A 103 -2.45 -13.98 -11.57
C PHE A 103 -2.03 -14.59 -10.24
N ASP A 104 -1.27 -15.68 -10.28
CA ASP A 104 -0.80 -16.36 -9.09
C ASP A 104 0.70 -16.12 -8.87
N VAL A 105 1.09 -15.95 -7.60
CA VAL A 105 2.49 -15.91 -7.15
C VAL A 105 2.62 -16.86 -5.96
N GLY A 106 3.16 -18.04 -6.18
CA GLY A 106 3.09 -19.11 -5.18
C GLY A 106 1.64 -19.41 -4.83
N GLN A 107 1.31 -19.36 -3.55
CA GLN A 107 -0.06 -19.59 -3.07
C GLN A 107 -0.97 -18.34 -3.11
N PHE A 108 -0.43 -17.17 -3.46
CA PHE A 108 -1.20 -15.92 -3.46
C PHE A 108 -1.90 -15.71 -4.81
N HIS A 109 -3.22 -15.56 -4.78
CA HIS A 109 -4.01 -15.12 -5.94
C HIS A 109 -4.13 -13.60 -5.91
N VAL A 110 -3.53 -12.91 -6.89
CA VAL A 110 -3.40 -11.45 -6.91
C VAL A 110 -4.27 -10.87 -8.02
N THR A 111 -5.15 -9.96 -7.65
CA THR A 111 -5.98 -9.19 -8.58
C THR A 111 -5.53 -7.73 -8.60
N PRO A 112 -4.95 -7.24 -9.70
CA PRO A 112 -4.66 -5.83 -9.87
C PRO A 112 -5.97 -5.03 -9.99
N LEU A 113 -6.03 -3.89 -9.30
CA LEU A 113 -7.17 -2.99 -9.33
C LEU A 113 -6.70 -1.61 -9.78
N PRO A 114 -7.28 -1.00 -10.83
CA PRO A 114 -6.82 0.29 -11.32
C PRO A 114 -7.05 1.38 -10.27
N THR A 115 -6.01 2.19 -10.00
CA THR A 115 -6.10 3.38 -9.17
C THR A 115 -6.19 4.65 -10.03
N MET A 116 -6.71 5.70 -9.45
CA MET A 116 -6.77 7.03 -10.04
C MET A 116 -5.60 7.86 -9.52
N HIS A 117 -4.46 7.77 -10.20
CA HIS A 117 -3.23 8.48 -9.82
C HIS A 117 -2.50 9.05 -11.05
N ASN A 118 -1.55 9.98 -10.83
CA ASN A 118 -0.76 10.62 -11.89
C ASN A 118 0.47 9.79 -12.27
N ALA A 119 0.28 8.49 -12.47
CA ALA A 119 1.26 7.52 -12.95
C ALA A 119 0.83 6.93 -14.31
N VAL A 120 1.70 6.15 -14.96
CA VAL A 120 1.44 5.64 -16.32
C VAL A 120 0.30 4.63 -16.34
N GLN A 121 0.36 3.62 -15.46
CA GLN A 121 -0.70 2.61 -15.31
C GLN A 121 -0.72 2.06 -13.88
N PRO A 122 -1.15 2.89 -12.91
CA PRO A 122 -1.07 2.54 -11.49
C PRO A 122 -2.13 1.50 -11.10
N ASN A 123 -1.76 0.64 -10.14
CA ASN A 123 -2.62 -0.41 -9.61
C ASN A 123 -2.55 -0.47 -8.09
N ALA A 124 -3.67 -0.77 -7.46
CA ALA A 124 -3.75 -1.40 -6.15
C ALA A 124 -3.73 -2.92 -6.31
N PHE A 125 -3.55 -3.66 -5.22
CA PHE A 125 -3.60 -5.12 -5.24
C PHE A 125 -4.60 -5.66 -4.23
N PHE A 126 -5.43 -6.58 -4.72
CA PHE A 126 -6.27 -7.41 -3.87
C PHE A 126 -5.71 -8.83 -3.92
N THR A 127 -5.26 -9.32 -2.76
CA THR A 127 -4.57 -10.60 -2.64
C THR A 127 -5.41 -11.56 -1.82
N GLU A 128 -5.64 -12.75 -2.35
CA GLU A 128 -6.34 -13.83 -1.68
C GLU A 128 -5.39 -14.99 -1.44
N VAL A 129 -5.40 -15.52 -0.22
CA VAL A 129 -4.65 -16.72 0.17
C VAL A 129 -5.47 -17.49 1.18
N ASP A 130 -5.68 -18.77 0.94
CA ASP A 130 -6.64 -19.60 1.67
C ASP A 130 -8.06 -18.96 1.67
N ASP A 131 -8.61 -18.70 2.85
CA ASP A 131 -9.90 -18.03 3.04
C ASP A 131 -9.76 -16.54 3.38
N LYS A 132 -8.55 -15.99 3.34
CA LYS A 132 -8.21 -14.62 3.77
C LYS A 132 -7.95 -13.69 2.60
N LYS A 133 -8.27 -12.42 2.79
CA LYS A 133 -8.24 -11.38 1.76
C LYS A 133 -7.56 -10.11 2.27
N VAL A 134 -6.59 -9.64 1.51
CA VAL A 134 -5.85 -8.40 1.79
C VAL A 134 -6.08 -7.40 0.68
N LEU A 135 -6.49 -6.19 1.02
CA LEU A 135 -6.46 -5.05 0.11
C LEU A 135 -5.28 -4.14 0.46
N LEU A 136 -4.44 -3.84 -0.52
CA LEU A 136 -3.47 -2.74 -0.47
C LEU A 136 -3.82 -1.73 -1.55
N ALA A 137 -4.25 -0.53 -1.13
CA ALA A 137 -4.66 0.55 -2.03
C ALA A 137 -4.14 1.89 -1.53
N THR A 138 -3.00 2.29 -2.08
CA THR A 138 -2.35 3.59 -1.89
C THR A 138 -2.26 4.31 -3.22
N ASP A 139 -1.92 5.58 -3.19
CA ASP A 139 -1.74 6.41 -4.37
C ASP A 139 -2.95 6.41 -5.29
N THR A 140 -4.02 6.95 -4.74
CA THR A 140 -5.28 7.12 -5.47
C THR A 140 -6.04 8.34 -4.95
N GLY A 141 -6.48 9.20 -5.85
CA GLY A 141 -7.29 10.37 -5.48
C GLY A 141 -8.76 10.01 -5.20
N THR A 142 -9.18 8.80 -5.58
CA THR A 142 -10.51 8.28 -5.27
C THR A 142 -10.51 6.75 -5.31
N PHE A 143 -11.29 6.11 -4.44
CA PHE A 143 -11.48 4.68 -4.52
C PHE A 143 -12.45 4.33 -5.65
N THR A 144 -11.94 3.63 -6.66
CA THR A 144 -12.73 3.13 -7.77
C THR A 144 -13.73 2.06 -7.32
N PHE A 145 -14.74 1.76 -8.15
CA PHE A 145 -15.70 0.71 -7.81
C PHE A 145 -15.04 -0.65 -7.49
N PRO A 146 -14.05 -1.14 -8.26
CA PRO A 146 -13.34 -2.38 -7.89
C PRO A 146 -12.64 -2.30 -6.53
N ILE A 147 -12.00 -1.17 -6.18
CA ILE A 147 -11.37 -0.98 -4.87
C ILE A 147 -12.42 -0.99 -3.75
N MET A 148 -13.58 -0.37 -3.95
CA MET A 148 -14.67 -0.39 -2.97
C MET A 148 -15.22 -1.81 -2.74
N GLU A 149 -15.37 -2.61 -3.80
CA GLU A 149 -15.81 -4.00 -3.67
C GLU A 149 -14.75 -4.89 -2.99
N ALA A 150 -13.47 -4.66 -3.27
CA ALA A 150 -12.37 -5.33 -2.59
C ALA A 150 -12.30 -4.92 -1.10
N LEU A 151 -12.44 -3.63 -0.82
CA LEU A 151 -12.47 -3.11 0.56
C LEU A 151 -13.61 -3.73 1.38
N LYS A 152 -14.77 -3.97 0.77
CA LYS A 152 -15.90 -4.63 1.44
C LYS A 152 -15.59 -6.07 1.86
N GLN A 153 -14.73 -6.76 1.12
CA GLN A 153 -14.40 -8.17 1.32
C GLN A 153 -13.13 -8.41 2.14
N ALA A 154 -12.26 -7.39 2.28
CA ALA A 154 -10.95 -7.54 2.89
C ALA A 154 -11.02 -7.87 4.39
N ASP A 155 -10.24 -8.86 4.85
CA ASP A 155 -9.95 -9.13 6.25
C ASP A 155 -8.92 -8.15 6.80
N ILE A 156 -7.92 -7.80 5.95
CA ILE A 156 -6.92 -6.76 6.23
C ILE A 156 -6.98 -5.73 5.09
N ALA A 157 -7.11 -4.45 5.44
CA ALA A 157 -7.09 -3.36 4.47
C ALA A 157 -6.01 -2.34 4.84
N VAL A 158 -5.02 -2.23 3.95
CA VAL A 158 -3.98 -1.19 3.95
C VAL A 158 -4.42 -0.14 2.94
N VAL A 159 -4.96 0.97 3.41
CA VAL A 159 -5.63 1.97 2.56
C VAL A 159 -5.08 3.36 2.80
N GLU A 160 -5.04 4.16 1.75
CA GLU A 160 -4.53 5.51 1.82
C GLU A 160 -5.37 6.42 2.74
N ALA A 161 -4.67 7.23 3.55
CA ALA A 161 -5.21 8.37 4.27
C ALA A 161 -4.13 9.47 4.26
N ASN A 162 -3.92 10.08 3.09
CA ASN A 162 -2.74 10.89 2.85
C ASN A 162 -2.78 12.21 3.63
N TYR A 163 -3.89 12.94 3.61
CA TYR A 163 -3.91 14.29 4.16
C TYR A 163 -5.17 14.61 4.96
N ASP A 164 -5.01 15.49 5.93
CA ASP A 164 -6.10 16.24 6.53
C ASP A 164 -6.44 17.46 5.66
N ASN A 165 -7.73 17.73 5.46
CA ASN A 165 -8.19 18.80 4.57
C ASN A 165 -7.71 20.19 5.01
N MET A 166 -7.76 20.49 6.31
CA MET A 166 -7.35 21.80 6.81
C MET A 166 -5.84 21.96 6.78
N MET A 167 -5.09 20.90 7.12
CA MET A 167 -3.63 20.92 7.03
C MET A 167 -3.15 21.10 5.59
N LEU A 168 -3.83 20.51 4.59
CA LEU A 168 -3.50 20.74 3.19
C LEU A 168 -3.81 22.18 2.76
N ILE A 169 -4.98 22.73 3.15
CA ILE A 169 -5.39 24.11 2.81
C ILE A 169 -4.41 25.13 3.41
N ASP A 170 -4.10 25.00 4.69
CA ASP A 170 -3.27 25.95 5.42
C ASP A 170 -1.76 25.66 5.30
N GLY A 171 -1.39 24.47 4.81
CA GLY A 171 -0.02 24.00 4.71
C GLY A 171 0.87 24.79 3.76
N PRO A 172 2.19 24.53 3.75
CA PRO A 172 3.18 25.34 3.06
C PRO A 172 3.28 25.07 1.55
N TYR A 173 2.52 24.09 1.02
CA TYR A 173 2.64 23.71 -0.38
C TYR A 173 2.10 24.79 -1.35
N PRO A 174 2.71 24.94 -2.54
CA PRO A 174 2.20 25.84 -3.56
C PRO A 174 0.77 25.46 -3.99
N PRO A 175 -0.07 26.44 -4.39
CA PRO A 175 -1.47 26.21 -4.77
C PRO A 175 -1.66 25.13 -5.84
N ALA A 176 -0.76 25.06 -6.83
CA ALA A 176 -0.81 24.04 -7.89
C ALA A 176 -0.63 22.62 -7.34
N LEU A 177 0.30 22.44 -6.36
CA LEU A 177 0.53 21.14 -5.72
C LEU A 177 -0.65 20.77 -4.82
N LYS A 178 -1.20 21.70 -4.04
CA LYS A 178 -2.41 21.47 -3.23
C LYS A 178 -3.58 21.01 -4.10
N LYS A 179 -3.78 21.64 -5.26
CA LYS A 179 -4.81 21.26 -6.22
C LYS A 179 -4.58 19.87 -6.81
N LEU A 180 -3.33 19.50 -7.09
CA LEU A 180 -2.99 18.15 -7.58
C LEU A 180 -3.26 17.12 -6.49
N ILE A 181 -2.77 17.32 -5.27
CA ILE A 181 -2.96 16.40 -4.13
C ILE A 181 -4.45 16.17 -3.87
N GLY A 182 -5.28 17.22 -3.83
CA GLY A 182 -6.72 17.12 -3.57
C GLY A 182 -7.56 16.83 -4.82
N SER A 183 -6.99 16.35 -5.91
CA SER A 183 -7.72 15.97 -7.12
C SER A 183 -8.03 14.48 -7.15
N ASP A 184 -8.96 14.05 -8.01
CA ASP A 184 -9.30 12.66 -8.26
C ASP A 184 -8.10 11.79 -8.70
N ARG A 185 -7.00 12.41 -9.11
CA ARG A 185 -5.74 11.76 -9.51
C ARG A 185 -4.59 12.07 -8.57
N GLY A 186 -4.86 12.67 -7.44
CA GLY A 186 -3.91 12.93 -6.38
C GLY A 186 -3.96 11.83 -5.31
N HIS A 187 -4.42 12.19 -4.12
CA HIS A 187 -4.45 11.31 -2.96
C HIS A 187 -5.78 11.41 -2.19
N MET A 188 -6.10 10.38 -1.41
CA MET A 188 -7.26 10.34 -0.54
C MET A 188 -7.04 11.19 0.72
N CYS A 189 -8.00 12.01 1.09
CA CYS A 189 -8.01 12.65 2.41
C CYS A 189 -8.57 11.71 3.49
N ASN A 190 -8.30 12.03 4.76
CA ASN A 190 -8.78 11.25 5.90
C ASN A 190 -10.30 11.05 5.88
N VAL A 191 -11.06 12.10 5.52
CA VAL A 191 -12.53 12.08 5.49
C VAL A 191 -13.05 11.14 4.40
N ASP A 192 -12.51 11.23 3.18
CA ASP A 192 -12.98 10.40 2.07
C ASP A 192 -12.64 8.93 2.29
N THR A 193 -11.46 8.64 2.85
CA THR A 193 -11.08 7.29 3.29
C THR A 193 -12.03 6.76 4.37
N ALA A 194 -12.32 7.56 5.38
CA ALA A 194 -13.27 7.19 6.44
C ALA A 194 -14.67 6.90 5.89
N MET A 195 -15.14 7.72 4.94
CA MET A 195 -16.44 7.51 4.28
C MET A 195 -16.46 6.25 3.42
N ALA A 196 -15.37 5.92 2.74
CA ALA A 196 -15.24 4.67 1.98
C ALA A 196 -15.27 3.46 2.92
N ILE A 197 -14.51 3.50 4.01
CA ILE A 197 -14.52 2.46 5.06
C ILE A 197 -15.94 2.29 5.60
N ARG A 198 -16.62 3.37 5.99
CA ARG A 198 -17.99 3.33 6.54
C ARG A 198 -18.99 2.70 5.57
N ARG A 199 -18.91 3.03 4.28
CA ARG A 199 -19.81 2.48 3.23
C ARG A 199 -19.58 0.99 2.98
N THR A 200 -18.41 0.47 3.30
CA THR A 200 -18.00 -0.93 3.07
C THR A 200 -17.96 -1.76 4.35
N MET A 201 -18.38 -1.19 5.49
CA MET A 201 -18.46 -1.93 6.74
C MET A 201 -19.48 -3.07 6.65
N THR A 202 -19.09 -4.22 7.19
CA THR A 202 -19.91 -5.42 7.37
C THR A 202 -19.85 -5.83 8.84
N ASP A 203 -20.57 -6.86 9.22
CA ASP A 203 -20.48 -7.45 10.58
C ASP A 203 -19.14 -8.17 10.82
N ALA A 204 -18.40 -8.48 9.76
CA ALA A 204 -17.08 -9.08 9.86
C ALA A 204 -16.05 -8.06 10.41
N ARG A 205 -15.18 -8.55 11.28
CA ARG A 205 -14.05 -7.73 11.79
C ARG A 205 -13.00 -7.63 10.71
N ARG A 206 -12.65 -6.39 10.36
CA ARG A 206 -11.55 -6.04 9.46
C ARG A 206 -10.44 -5.39 10.27
N GLN A 207 -9.19 -5.73 9.98
CA GLN A 207 -8.05 -4.95 10.44
C GLN A 207 -7.78 -3.81 9.44
N LEU A 208 -7.62 -2.61 9.97
CA LEU A 208 -7.41 -1.40 9.17
C LEU A 208 -6.04 -0.82 9.46
N PHE A 209 -5.30 -0.57 8.39
CA PHE A 209 -4.07 0.20 8.42
C PHE A 209 -4.21 1.42 7.50
N LEU A 210 -4.07 2.61 8.07
CA LEU A 210 -4.03 3.86 7.32
C LEU A 210 -2.61 4.08 6.80
N ALA A 211 -2.48 4.08 5.49
CA ALA A 211 -1.21 4.12 4.78
C ALA A 211 -0.98 5.46 4.09
N HIS A 212 0.27 5.69 3.67
CA HIS A 212 0.69 6.81 2.84
C HIS A 212 0.37 8.18 3.43
N LEU A 213 0.49 8.34 4.76
CA LEU A 213 0.26 9.61 5.43
C LEU A 213 1.32 10.65 5.03
N SER A 214 0.87 11.84 4.65
CA SER A 214 1.73 12.99 4.37
C SER A 214 2.32 13.53 5.66
N ARG A 215 3.64 13.69 5.74
CA ARG A 215 4.30 14.29 6.90
C ARG A 215 4.04 15.77 7.07
N THR A 216 3.65 16.45 6.01
CA THR A 216 3.41 17.89 6.01
C THR A 216 1.94 18.22 6.23
N ASN A 217 1.04 17.37 5.72
CA ASN A 217 -0.39 17.66 5.68
C ASN A 217 -1.23 16.64 6.44
N ASN A 218 -0.62 15.82 7.30
CA ASN A 218 -1.31 14.88 8.16
C ASN A 218 -0.53 14.59 9.44
N GLU A 219 -1.23 14.03 10.41
CA GLU A 219 -0.65 13.44 11.62
C GLU A 219 -1.34 12.09 11.90
N PRO A 220 -0.62 11.06 12.39
CA PRO A 220 -1.20 9.76 12.69
C PRO A 220 -2.43 9.82 13.59
N ASP A 221 -2.41 10.68 14.59
CA ASP A 221 -3.51 10.84 15.52
C ASP A 221 -4.74 11.49 14.87
N ILE A 222 -4.55 12.49 14.00
CA ILE A 222 -5.63 13.14 13.25
C ILE A 222 -6.27 12.13 12.29
N ALA A 223 -5.47 11.35 11.57
CA ALA A 223 -5.98 10.33 10.65
C ALA A 223 -6.81 9.27 11.39
N ARG A 224 -6.30 8.71 12.48
CA ARG A 224 -7.02 7.72 13.32
C ARG A 224 -8.30 8.28 13.92
N GLU A 225 -8.27 9.52 14.45
CA GLU A 225 -9.44 10.17 15.05
C GLU A 225 -10.54 10.42 14.02
N THR A 226 -10.19 10.98 12.86
CA THR A 226 -11.13 11.21 11.75
C THR A 226 -11.83 9.92 11.32
N VAL A 227 -11.07 8.83 11.15
CA VAL A 227 -11.65 7.54 10.79
C VAL A 227 -12.52 6.97 11.91
N ALA A 228 -12.07 7.06 13.16
CA ALA A 228 -12.84 6.58 14.31
C ALA A 228 -14.18 7.32 14.48
N GLU A 229 -14.18 8.65 14.39
CA GLU A 229 -15.38 9.48 14.51
C GLU A 229 -16.41 9.19 13.41
N ILE A 230 -15.96 9.07 12.15
CA ILE A 230 -16.87 8.85 11.02
C ILE A 230 -17.39 7.42 10.98
N THR A 231 -16.56 6.43 11.31
CA THR A 231 -16.91 5.01 11.18
C THR A 231 -17.52 4.41 12.43
N GLY A 232 -17.20 4.95 13.60
CA GLY A 232 -17.52 4.34 14.92
C GLY A 232 -16.57 3.21 15.31
N ILE A 233 -15.52 2.94 14.53
CA ILE A 233 -14.47 1.97 14.86
C ILE A 233 -13.63 2.55 16.01
N LYS A 234 -13.25 1.69 16.96
CA LYS A 234 -12.40 2.13 18.07
C LYS A 234 -11.03 2.59 17.55
N ARG A 235 -10.65 3.84 17.85
CA ARG A 235 -9.37 4.45 17.43
C ARG A 235 -8.16 3.54 17.68
N MET A 236 -8.11 2.85 18.82
CA MET A 236 -7.02 1.94 19.20
C MET A 236 -6.89 0.68 18.31
N THR A 237 -7.88 0.41 17.46
CA THR A 237 -7.85 -0.72 16.50
C THR A 237 -7.60 -0.28 15.07
N ILE A 238 -7.25 0.99 14.86
CA ILE A 238 -6.87 1.56 13.58
C ILE A 238 -5.36 1.77 13.63
N ASP A 239 -4.62 1.02 12.83
CA ASP A 239 -3.17 1.09 12.76
C ASP A 239 -2.69 2.11 11.72
N CYS A 240 -1.54 2.71 11.94
CA CYS A 240 -0.71 3.44 10.96
C CYS A 240 0.72 3.50 11.51
N LEU A 241 1.70 3.84 10.66
CA LEU A 241 3.05 4.13 11.15
C LEU A 241 3.10 5.53 11.78
N GLU A 242 3.81 5.64 12.91
CA GLU A 242 3.93 6.91 13.64
C GLU A 242 5.21 7.66 13.26
N PHE A 243 6.29 6.93 12.99
CA PHE A 243 7.60 7.51 12.73
C PHE A 243 8.28 6.87 11.52
N LEU A 244 9.25 7.59 10.98
CA LEU A 244 10.14 7.10 9.94
C LEU A 244 11.01 5.95 10.49
N GLY A 245 10.87 4.77 9.89
CA GLY A 245 11.62 3.58 10.31
C GLY A 245 10.86 2.67 11.26
N ASP A 246 9.61 3.00 11.58
CA ASP A 246 8.69 2.06 12.20
C ASP A 246 8.18 1.05 11.18
N SER A 247 7.80 -0.10 11.68
CA SER A 247 7.11 -1.16 10.95
C SER A 247 5.95 -1.70 11.77
N ARG A 248 4.99 -2.34 11.13
CA ARG A 248 3.80 -2.86 11.79
C ARG A 248 3.32 -4.14 11.14
N THR A 249 2.98 -5.12 11.95
CA THR A 249 2.37 -6.39 11.51
C THR A 249 0.90 -6.47 11.90
N LEU A 250 0.05 -6.78 10.92
CA LEU A 250 -1.37 -7.12 11.08
C LEU A 250 -1.54 -8.63 10.85
N ARG A 251 -2.52 -9.25 11.53
CA ARG A 251 -2.74 -10.72 11.49
C ARG A 251 -4.21 -11.07 11.27
N ALA A 252 -4.49 -12.03 10.39
CA ALA A 252 -5.84 -12.52 10.14
C ALA A 252 -5.93 -14.05 10.09
#